data_a114b22414393fad47a2ce4163175020
#
_entry.id   a114b22414393fad47a2ce4163175020
#
_cell.length_a   1.000
_cell.length_b   1.000
_cell.length_c   1.000
_cell.angle_alpha   90.00
_cell.angle_beta   90.00
_cell.angle_gamma   90.00
#
_symmetry.space_group_name_H-M   'P 1'
#
loop_
_entity.id
_entity.type
_entity.pdbx_description
1 polymer ?
#
loop_
_entity_poly.entity_id
_entity_poly.type
_entity_poly.pdbx_seq_one_letter_code
_entity_poly.pdbx_strand_id
1 'polypeptide(L)'
;MVHLYILKLNNGQLYIGFSKDLRKRLKEHADGKVFTTKKYLPVELVYYEGYVSWKDAYDREKKLKRFGSTYVHLKKRIKHSLLELQGRG
;
A
#
# COMPACT_ATOMS: atom_id res chain seq x y z
N MET A 1 -0.63 10.59 -13.22
CA MET A 1 0.41 9.74 -12.61
C MET A 1 -0.17 8.40 -12.20
N VAL A 2 0.69 7.41 -12.10
CA VAL A 2 0.35 6.11 -11.54
C VAL A 2 0.96 6.03 -10.16
N HIS A 3 0.19 5.56 -9.17
CA HIS A 3 0.65 5.48 -7.79
C HIS A 3 0.77 4.03 -7.35
N LEU A 4 1.92 3.70 -6.78
CA LEU A 4 2.05 2.51 -5.96
C LEU A 4 1.64 2.92 -4.54
N TYR A 5 0.87 2.10 -3.86
CA TYR A 5 0.40 2.44 -2.52
C TYR A 5 0.49 1.22 -1.60
N ILE A 6 0.58 1.51 -0.31
CA ILE A 6 0.63 0.49 0.72
C ILE A 6 -0.47 0.77 1.75
N LEU A 7 -1.28 -0.24 2.00
CA LEU A 7 -2.34 -0.18 2.99
C LEU A 7 -1.96 -1.06 4.19
N LYS A 8 -2.30 -0.59 5.38
CA LYS A 8 -2.27 -1.42 6.58
C LYS A 8 -3.66 -2.03 6.76
N LEU A 9 -3.73 -3.35 6.80
CA LEU A 9 -4.96 -4.09 6.99
C LEU A 9 -5.30 -4.21 8.48
N ASN A 10 -6.53 -4.58 8.81
CA ASN A 10 -6.95 -4.68 10.21
C ASN A 10 -6.19 -5.76 11.00
N ASN A 11 -5.59 -6.73 10.31
CA ASN A 11 -4.78 -7.77 10.96
C ASN A 11 -3.31 -7.37 11.10
N GLY A 12 -2.95 -6.11 10.74
CA GLY A 12 -1.58 -5.61 10.82
C GLY A 12 -0.72 -5.89 9.61
N GLN A 13 -1.17 -6.71 8.68
CA GLN A 13 -0.43 -6.98 7.44
C GLN A 13 -0.49 -5.79 6.51
N LEU A 14 0.48 -5.71 5.60
CA LEU A 14 0.54 -4.66 4.59
C LEU A 14 0.12 -5.22 3.24
N TYR A 15 -0.64 -4.43 2.51
CA TYR A 15 -1.08 -4.73 1.16
C TYR A 15 -0.45 -3.72 0.20
N ILE A 16 0.14 -4.21 -0.89
CA ILE A 16 0.80 -3.37 -1.90
C ILE A 16 -0.02 -3.45 -3.19
N GLY A 17 -0.37 -2.29 -3.73
CA GLY A 17 -1.08 -2.21 -5.00
C GLY A 17 -0.63 -1.01 -5.81
N PHE A 18 -1.16 -0.85 -7.02
CA PHE A 18 -0.96 0.36 -7.80
C PHE A 18 -2.21 0.70 -8.59
N SER A 19 -2.38 2.00 -8.90
CA SER A 19 -3.57 2.48 -9.59
C SER A 19 -3.28 3.80 -10.29
N LYS A 20 -3.95 4.04 -11.39
CA LYS A 20 -3.91 5.33 -12.08
C LYS A 20 -4.74 6.38 -11.35
N ASP A 21 -5.71 5.97 -10.56
CA ASP A 21 -6.55 6.88 -9.78
C ASP A 21 -6.53 6.40 -8.32
N LEU A 22 -5.57 6.91 -7.55
CA LEU A 22 -5.36 6.49 -6.17
C LEU A 22 -6.59 6.77 -5.30
N ARG A 23 -7.16 7.96 -5.43
CA ARG A 23 -8.32 8.36 -4.61
C ARG A 23 -9.51 7.42 -4.82
N LYS A 24 -9.82 7.13 -6.08
CA LYS A 24 -10.90 6.23 -6.44
C LYS A 24 -10.63 4.82 -5.90
N ARG A 25 -9.39 4.34 -6.05
CA ARG A 25 -9.01 3.00 -5.61
C ARG A 25 -9.08 2.86 -4.09
N LEU A 26 -8.66 3.90 -3.36
CA LEU A 26 -8.78 3.90 -1.90
C LEU A 26 -10.25 3.83 -1.46
N LYS A 27 -11.13 4.53 -2.17
CA LYS A 27 -12.56 4.46 -1.88
C LYS A 27 -13.10 3.06 -2.14
N GLU A 28 -12.68 2.41 -3.22
CA GLU A 28 -13.09 1.05 -3.52
C GLU A 28 -12.65 0.08 -2.41
N HIS A 29 -11.43 0.23 -1.91
CA HIS A 29 -10.98 -0.55 -0.76
C HIS A 29 -11.86 -0.30 0.47
N ALA A 30 -12.11 0.97 0.79
CA ALA A 30 -12.90 1.34 1.97
C ALA A 30 -14.33 0.80 1.88
N ASP A 31 -14.89 0.73 0.67
CA ASP A 31 -16.25 0.25 0.44
C ASP A 31 -16.35 -1.28 0.37
N GLY A 32 -15.22 -1.99 0.55
CA GLY A 32 -15.21 -3.45 0.51
C GLY A 32 -15.36 -4.04 -0.89
N LYS A 33 -15.04 -3.26 -1.92
CA LYS A 33 -15.19 -3.69 -3.31
C LYS A 33 -13.97 -4.43 -3.86
N VAL A 34 -12.86 -4.44 -3.11
CA VAL A 34 -11.64 -5.13 -3.53
C VAL A 34 -11.59 -6.49 -2.85
N PHE A 35 -11.64 -7.53 -3.66
CA PHE A 35 -11.77 -8.91 -3.16
C PHE A 35 -10.68 -9.28 -2.15
N THR A 36 -9.43 -8.91 -2.41
CA THR A 36 -8.31 -9.30 -1.56
C THR A 36 -8.29 -8.61 -0.20
N THR A 37 -8.90 -7.43 -0.08
CA THR A 37 -8.84 -6.65 1.17
C THR A 37 -10.17 -6.54 1.90
N LYS A 38 -11.27 -6.93 1.28
CA LYS A 38 -12.61 -6.74 1.87
C LYS A 38 -12.80 -7.42 3.22
N LYS A 39 -12.09 -8.51 3.47
CA LYS A 39 -12.17 -9.25 4.74
C LYS A 39 -11.36 -8.59 5.86
N TYR A 40 -10.54 -7.59 5.53
CA TYR A 40 -9.57 -7.01 6.46
C TYR A 40 -9.81 -5.53 6.70
N LEU A 41 -11.06 -5.09 6.50
CA LEU A 41 -11.46 -3.71 6.79
C LEU A 41 -11.53 -3.49 8.31
N PRO A 42 -11.24 -2.29 8.79
CA PRO A 42 -10.82 -1.12 8.00
C PRO A 42 -9.37 -1.21 7.54
N VAL A 43 -9.07 -0.56 6.43
CA VAL A 43 -7.71 -0.44 5.91
C VAL A 43 -7.29 1.01 5.96
N GLU A 44 -5.98 1.26 6.10
CA GLU A 44 -5.43 2.62 6.16
C GLU A 44 -4.28 2.76 5.19
N LEU A 45 -4.25 3.90 4.49
CA LEU A 45 -3.12 4.23 3.62
C LEU A 45 -1.93 4.62 4.49
N VAL A 46 -0.80 3.92 4.34
CA VAL A 46 0.40 4.23 5.11
C VAL A 46 1.49 4.88 4.26
N TYR A 47 1.46 4.69 2.94
CA TYR A 47 2.52 5.17 2.06
C TYR A 47 2.10 5.09 0.62
N TYR A 48 2.59 6.01 -0.22
CA TYR A 48 2.44 5.89 -1.66
C TYR A 48 3.60 6.54 -2.39
N GLU A 49 3.84 6.08 -3.62
CA GLU A 49 4.83 6.61 -4.55
C GLU A 49 4.13 6.95 -5.85
N GLY A 50 4.51 8.04 -6.49
CA GLY A 50 3.94 8.45 -7.77
C GLY A 50 4.94 8.27 -8.90
N TYR A 51 4.46 7.78 -10.05
CA TYR A 51 5.27 7.56 -11.24
C TYR A 51 4.55 8.10 -12.46
N VAL A 52 5.30 8.71 -13.38
CA VAL A 52 4.74 9.13 -14.66
C VAL A 52 4.36 7.89 -15.49
N SER A 53 5.23 6.87 -15.49
CA SER A 53 5.00 5.65 -16.26
C SER A 53 4.43 4.54 -15.38
N TRP A 54 3.37 3.88 -15.87
CA TRP A 54 2.81 2.72 -15.17
C TRP A 54 3.83 1.59 -15.08
N LYS A 55 4.75 1.53 -16.03
CA LYS A 55 5.78 0.50 -16.06
C LYS A 55 6.72 0.61 -14.86
N ASP A 56 7.06 1.83 -14.48
CA ASP A 56 7.90 2.05 -13.29
C ASP A 56 7.16 1.64 -12.02
N ALA A 57 5.88 1.95 -11.91
CA ALA A 57 5.06 1.53 -10.77
C ALA A 57 4.96 0.01 -10.71
N TYR A 58 4.74 -0.63 -11.85
CA TYR A 58 4.66 -2.09 -11.95
C TYR A 58 5.96 -2.76 -11.53
N ASP A 59 7.09 -2.26 -12.03
CA ASP A 59 8.41 -2.81 -11.67
C ASP A 59 8.68 -2.65 -10.18
N ARG A 60 8.29 -1.51 -9.60
CA ARG A 60 8.45 -1.27 -8.17
C ARG A 60 7.63 -2.25 -7.34
N GLU A 61 6.38 -2.47 -7.73
CA GLU A 61 5.51 -3.44 -7.05
C GLU A 61 6.12 -4.84 -7.09
N LYS A 62 6.61 -5.26 -8.26
CA LYS A 62 7.24 -6.56 -8.39
C LYS A 62 8.45 -6.71 -7.49
N LYS A 63 9.31 -5.68 -7.44
CA LYS A 63 10.50 -5.71 -6.59
C LYS A 63 10.14 -5.81 -5.12
N LEU A 64 9.13 -5.07 -4.69
CA LEU A 64 8.68 -5.11 -3.29
C LEU A 64 8.10 -6.46 -2.90
N LYS A 65 7.37 -7.10 -3.82
CA LYS A 65 6.76 -8.41 -3.56
C LYS A 65 7.74 -9.56 -3.71
N ARG A 66 8.74 -9.43 -4.59
CA ARG A 66 9.66 -10.51 -4.94
C ARG A 66 10.92 -10.53 -4.09
N PHE A 67 11.45 -9.37 -3.73
CA PHE A 67 12.73 -9.26 -3.04
C PHE A 67 12.51 -8.77 -1.61
N GLY A 68 12.66 -9.68 -0.65
CA GLY A 68 12.46 -9.37 0.77
C GLY A 68 13.31 -8.21 1.27
N SER A 69 14.57 -8.08 0.75
CA SER A 69 15.44 -6.97 1.15
C SER A 69 14.86 -5.61 0.75
N THR A 70 14.27 -5.50 -0.45
CA THR A 70 13.64 -4.25 -0.90
C THR A 70 12.48 -3.88 0.02
N TYR A 71 11.67 -4.85 0.39
CA TYR A 71 10.54 -4.66 1.29
C TYR A 71 11.01 -4.23 2.70
N VAL A 72 12.06 -4.87 3.21
CA VAL A 72 12.62 -4.51 4.51
C VAL A 72 13.14 -3.08 4.50
N HIS A 73 13.85 -2.67 3.44
CA HIS A 73 14.34 -1.29 3.31
C HIS A 73 13.19 -0.29 3.30
N LEU A 74 12.11 -0.59 2.58
CA LEU A 74 10.93 0.28 2.56
C LEU A 74 10.31 0.40 3.95
N LYS A 75 10.15 -0.69 4.67
CA LYS A 75 9.58 -0.67 6.02
C LYS A 75 10.41 0.17 6.98
N LYS A 76 11.74 0.12 6.87
CA LYS A 76 12.61 0.97 7.66
C LYS A 76 12.41 2.44 7.30
N ARG A 77 12.23 2.74 6.03
CA ARG A 77 12.04 4.10 5.54
C ARG A 77 10.77 4.75 6.09
N ILE A 78 9.72 3.95 6.25
CA ILE A 78 8.42 4.44 6.73
C ILE A 78 8.14 4.02 8.17
N LYS A 79 9.19 3.73 8.93
CA LYS A 79 9.09 3.24 10.31
C LYS A 79 8.18 4.10 11.18
N HIS A 80 8.35 5.42 11.12
CA HIS A 80 7.56 6.33 11.96
C HIS A 80 6.10 6.38 11.53
N SER A 81 5.82 6.30 10.22
CA SER A 81 4.45 6.22 9.74
C SER A 81 3.73 4.99 10.26
N LEU A 82 4.43 3.84 10.25
CA LEU A 82 3.86 2.59 10.75
C LEU A 82 3.60 2.66 12.26
N LEU A 83 4.53 3.23 13.03
CA LEU A 83 4.38 3.38 14.47
C LEU A 83 3.25 4.34 14.84
N GLU A 84 3.10 5.43 14.08
CA GLU A 84 2.04 6.40 14.32
C GLU A 84 0.66 5.78 14.16
N LEU A 85 0.47 4.94 13.13
CA LEU A 85 -0.80 4.25 12.93
C LEU A 85 -1.09 3.23 14.02
N GLN A 86 -0.06 2.56 14.54
CA GLN A 86 -0.22 1.66 15.67
C GLN A 86 -0.67 2.43 16.92
N GLY A 87 -0.15 3.63 17.11
CA GLY A 87 -0.50 4.47 18.25
C GLY A 87 -1.95 4.95 18.24
N ARG A 88 -2.63 4.90 17.10
CA ARG A 88 -4.04 5.27 16.98
C ARG A 88 -4.99 4.14 17.38
N GLY A 89 -4.46 2.96 17.59
CA GLY A 89 -5.12 1.68 17.84
C GLY A 89 -6.27 1.60 18.73
#